data_9292f24bffd859ded01963264b052c47
#
_entry.id   9292f24bffd859ded01963264b052c47
#
_cell.length_a   1.000
_cell.length_b   1.000
_cell.length_c   1.000
_cell.angle_alpha   90.00
_cell.angle_beta   90.00
_cell.angle_gamma   90.00
#
_symmetry.space_group_name_H-M   'P 1'
#
loop_
_entity.id
_entity.type
_entity.pdbx_description
1 polymer ?
#
loop_
_entity_poly.entity_id
_entity_poly.type
_entity_poly.pdbx_seq_one_letter_code
_entity_poly.pdbx_strand_id
1 'polypeptide(L)'
;MMLLIKLFLAHLIGDFVFQTKKSIKQKERLKLKSPVLYIHIAIHFVLLSLILWDISLWPIILTITISHFIIDVLKLKFQKKKTKRLWFFLDQLFHIIMIFVAYFLFTDNSLEVSTIFTETNVLLLTCVLFLTQPVSIIMMTIFSKWNIEKLTTGNESLKDAGRYIGMLERLLVFIFIISDHWEAVGFLITAKSVFRFGDLKESKHRKLTEYILIGTLISFGIAILTGLLFLYLT
;
A
#
# COMPACT_ATOMS: atom_id res chain seq x y z
N MET A 1 14.14 4.12 -17.69
CA MET A 1 13.08 3.33 -17.01
C MET A 1 13.50 1.88 -16.72
N MET A 2 14.05 1.12 -17.67
CA MET A 2 14.47 -0.30 -17.46
C MET A 2 15.47 -0.48 -16.29
N LEU A 3 16.44 0.43 -16.14
CA LEU A 3 17.40 0.39 -15.03
C LEU A 3 16.69 0.45 -13.67
N LEU A 4 15.77 1.39 -13.48
CA LEU A 4 15.02 1.53 -12.23
C LEU A 4 14.23 0.25 -11.89
N ILE A 5 13.60 -0.38 -12.88
CA ILE A 5 12.89 -1.65 -12.70
C ILE A 5 13.84 -2.77 -12.24
N LYS A 6 15.05 -2.85 -12.84
CA LYS A 6 16.09 -3.80 -12.44
C LYS A 6 16.56 -3.59 -11.00
N LEU A 7 16.72 -2.33 -10.56
CA LEU A 7 17.09 -2.00 -9.18
C LEU A 7 16.02 -2.44 -8.18
N PHE A 8 14.73 -2.15 -8.49
CA PHE A 8 13.61 -2.64 -7.68
C PHE A 8 13.53 -4.16 -7.65
N LEU A 9 13.71 -4.82 -8.78
CA LEU A 9 13.70 -6.29 -8.86
C LEU A 9 14.78 -6.90 -7.96
N ALA A 10 16.01 -6.38 -8.02
CA ALA A 10 17.10 -6.83 -7.16
C ALA A 10 16.76 -6.69 -5.67
N HIS A 11 16.20 -5.54 -5.27
CA HIS A 11 15.78 -5.29 -3.89
C HIS A 11 14.68 -6.26 -3.45
N LEU A 12 13.62 -6.43 -4.27
CA LEU A 12 12.52 -7.35 -3.93
C LEU A 12 13.00 -8.79 -3.79
N ILE A 13 13.87 -9.26 -4.68
CA ILE A 13 14.43 -10.61 -4.59
C ILE A 13 15.28 -10.77 -3.32
N GLY A 14 16.14 -9.80 -3.01
CA GLY A 14 16.99 -9.83 -1.83
C GLY A 14 16.21 -9.86 -0.51
N ASP A 15 15.22 -8.98 -0.37
CA ASP A 15 14.48 -8.81 0.88
C ASP A 15 13.34 -9.82 1.08
N PHE A 16 12.65 -10.22 0.00
CA PHE A 16 11.44 -11.03 0.13
C PHE A 16 11.61 -12.49 -0.30
N VAL A 17 12.59 -12.80 -1.17
CA VAL A 17 12.84 -14.18 -1.61
C VAL A 17 13.99 -14.81 -0.82
N PHE A 18 15.13 -14.13 -0.72
CA PHE A 18 16.30 -14.69 -0.03
C PHE A 18 16.32 -14.46 1.48
N GLN A 19 15.52 -13.54 2.00
CA GLN A 19 15.44 -13.28 3.43
C GLN A 19 14.36 -14.13 4.11
N THR A 20 14.77 -15.21 4.80
CA THR A 20 13.85 -16.11 5.50
C THR A 20 13.47 -15.58 6.89
N LYS A 21 12.32 -16.05 7.42
CA LYS A 21 11.90 -15.75 8.82
C LYS A 21 12.97 -16.13 9.85
N LYS A 22 13.75 -17.18 9.60
CA LYS A 22 14.86 -17.64 10.47
C LYS A 22 16.01 -16.63 10.44
N SER A 23 16.37 -16.14 9.25
CA SER A 23 17.38 -15.11 9.04
C SER A 23 17.03 -13.79 9.76
N ILE A 24 15.78 -13.34 9.64
CA ILE A 24 15.31 -12.14 10.33
C ILE A 24 15.41 -12.30 11.85
N LYS A 25 14.93 -13.41 12.42
CA LYS A 25 15.04 -13.66 13.87
C LYS A 25 16.49 -13.69 14.36
N GLN A 26 17.41 -14.22 13.56
CA GLN A 26 18.83 -14.25 13.90
C GLN A 26 19.45 -12.85 13.85
N LYS A 27 19.15 -12.03 12.81
CA LYS A 27 19.56 -10.62 12.75
C LYS A 27 19.04 -9.83 13.96
N GLU A 28 17.77 -9.97 14.31
CA GLU A 28 17.16 -9.29 15.47
C GLU A 28 17.82 -9.68 16.81
N ARG A 29 18.22 -10.95 16.98
CA ARG A 29 18.85 -11.45 18.21
C ARG A 29 20.32 -11.01 18.34
N LEU A 30 21.11 -11.18 17.29
CA LEU A 30 22.56 -10.98 17.31
C LEU A 30 22.97 -9.57 16.86
N LYS A 31 22.04 -8.82 16.24
CA LYS A 31 22.27 -7.46 15.71
C LYS A 31 23.52 -7.42 14.82
N LEU A 32 24.46 -6.51 15.09
CA LEU A 32 25.71 -6.35 14.33
C LEU A 32 26.65 -7.56 14.38
N LYS A 33 26.48 -8.44 15.37
CA LYS A 33 27.25 -9.69 15.47
C LYS A 33 26.67 -10.82 14.62
N SER A 34 25.56 -10.57 13.92
CA SER A 34 24.92 -11.61 13.10
C SER A 34 25.65 -11.79 11.78
N PRO A 35 26.21 -12.95 11.47
CA PRO A 35 26.80 -13.22 10.15
C PRO A 35 25.76 -13.13 9.05
N VAL A 36 24.48 -13.42 9.36
CA VAL A 36 23.37 -13.33 8.41
C VAL A 36 23.13 -11.90 7.92
N LEU A 37 23.47 -10.87 8.70
CA LEU A 37 23.41 -9.49 8.24
C LEU A 37 24.37 -9.27 7.05
N TYR A 38 25.61 -9.68 7.20
CA TYR A 38 26.64 -9.52 6.17
C TYR A 38 26.38 -10.38 4.94
N ILE A 39 25.88 -11.61 5.13
CA ILE A 39 25.46 -12.48 4.02
C ILE A 39 24.32 -11.83 3.24
N HIS A 40 23.35 -11.23 3.92
CA HIS A 40 22.24 -10.53 3.28
C HIS A 40 22.71 -9.36 2.41
N ILE A 41 23.66 -8.56 2.91
CA ILE A 41 24.26 -7.45 2.14
C ILE A 41 25.04 -7.99 0.94
N ALA A 42 25.80 -9.08 1.12
CA ALA A 42 26.51 -9.73 0.02
C ALA A 42 25.53 -10.26 -1.05
N ILE A 43 24.37 -10.80 -0.65
CA ILE A 43 23.30 -11.22 -1.59
C ILE A 43 22.82 -10.03 -2.41
N HIS A 44 22.54 -8.87 -1.78
CA HIS A 44 22.13 -7.66 -2.50
C HIS A 44 23.18 -7.19 -3.50
N PHE A 45 24.46 -7.16 -3.07
CA PHE A 45 25.55 -6.80 -3.97
C PHE A 45 25.63 -7.74 -5.18
N VAL A 46 25.59 -9.06 -4.95
CA VAL A 46 25.63 -10.06 -6.03
C VAL A 46 24.41 -9.95 -6.94
N LEU A 47 23.21 -9.81 -6.39
CA LEU A 47 21.99 -9.65 -7.18
C LEU A 47 22.02 -8.41 -8.06
N LEU A 48 22.43 -7.26 -7.51
CA LEU A 48 22.61 -6.03 -8.28
C LEU A 48 23.62 -6.23 -9.41
N SER A 49 24.78 -6.83 -9.10
CA SER A 49 25.82 -7.08 -10.09
C SER A 49 25.37 -8.02 -11.22
N LEU A 50 24.60 -9.07 -10.89
CA LEU A 50 24.10 -10.03 -11.88
C LEU A 50 22.94 -9.45 -12.71
N ILE A 51 22.00 -8.73 -12.09
CA ILE A 51 20.82 -8.21 -12.80
C ILE A 51 21.17 -7.01 -13.67
N LEU A 52 22.10 -6.16 -13.24
CA LEU A 52 22.55 -5.02 -14.03
C LEU A 52 23.49 -5.45 -15.14
N TRP A 53 24.40 -6.38 -14.84
CA TRP A 53 25.41 -6.93 -15.77
C TRP A 53 26.17 -5.85 -16.57
N ASP A 54 26.44 -4.73 -15.91
CA ASP A 54 27.13 -3.57 -16.48
C ASP A 54 28.09 -2.98 -15.45
N ILE A 55 29.40 -3.07 -15.76
CA ILE A 55 30.44 -2.60 -14.86
C ILE A 55 30.42 -1.07 -14.70
N SER A 56 29.90 -0.32 -15.68
CA SER A 56 29.81 1.13 -15.57
C SER A 56 28.86 1.58 -14.45
N LEU A 57 27.94 0.72 -14.04
CA LEU A 57 26.96 0.96 -12.99
C LEU A 57 27.46 0.63 -11.58
N TRP A 58 28.78 0.35 -11.40
CA TRP A 58 29.34 0.07 -10.08
C TRP A 58 29.08 1.15 -9.02
N PRO A 59 29.01 2.48 -9.33
CA PRO A 59 28.70 3.47 -8.33
C PRO A 59 27.27 3.30 -7.77
N ILE A 60 26.29 2.96 -8.62
CA ILE A 60 24.92 2.66 -8.23
C ILE A 60 24.89 1.42 -7.33
N ILE A 61 25.58 0.34 -7.75
CA ILE A 61 25.64 -0.92 -7.00
C ILE A 61 26.20 -0.68 -5.60
N LEU A 62 27.31 0.05 -5.48
CA LEU A 62 27.93 0.35 -4.19
C LEU A 62 27.03 1.25 -3.34
N THR A 63 26.47 2.30 -3.91
CA THR A 63 25.60 3.24 -3.18
C THR A 63 24.40 2.52 -2.59
N ILE A 64 23.72 1.66 -3.37
CA ILE A 64 22.56 0.90 -2.90
C ILE A 64 23.01 -0.14 -1.86
N THR A 65 24.09 -0.86 -2.08
CA THR A 65 24.58 -1.88 -1.13
C THR A 65 24.97 -1.26 0.22
N ILE A 66 25.70 -0.14 0.21
CA ILE A 66 26.13 0.54 1.43
C ILE A 66 24.94 1.16 2.16
N SER A 67 24.05 1.83 1.45
CA SER A 67 22.85 2.41 2.06
C SER A 67 21.93 1.33 2.63
N HIS A 68 21.78 0.19 1.95
CA HIS A 68 21.02 -0.96 2.44
C HIS A 68 21.60 -1.47 3.76
N PHE A 69 22.92 -1.62 3.86
CA PHE A 69 23.58 -1.98 5.11
C PHE A 69 23.29 -0.99 6.23
N ILE A 70 23.43 0.31 5.95
CA ILE A 70 23.19 1.37 6.96
C ILE A 70 21.76 1.33 7.46
N ILE A 71 20.78 1.21 6.57
CA ILE A 71 19.36 1.16 6.91
C ILE A 71 19.05 -0.07 7.76
N ASP A 72 19.55 -1.25 7.37
CA ASP A 72 19.39 -2.49 8.15
C ASP A 72 19.98 -2.35 9.56
N VAL A 73 21.17 -1.75 9.70
CA VAL A 73 21.81 -1.48 10.98
C VAL A 73 20.99 -0.53 11.85
N LEU A 74 20.48 0.55 11.28
CA LEU A 74 19.61 1.51 11.99
C LEU A 74 18.33 0.81 12.49
N LYS A 75 17.69 0.03 11.65
CA LYS A 75 16.52 -0.79 12.03
C LYS A 75 16.86 -1.71 13.20
N LEU A 76 17.93 -2.49 13.10
CA LEU A 76 18.34 -3.43 14.16
C LEU A 76 18.70 -2.71 15.48
N LYS A 77 19.20 -1.47 15.42
CA LYS A 77 19.55 -0.67 16.60
C LYS A 77 18.31 -0.11 17.29
N PHE A 78 17.37 0.46 16.55
CA PHE A 78 16.28 1.25 17.10
C PHE A 78 14.95 0.49 17.20
N GLN A 79 14.78 -0.63 16.49
CA GLN A 79 13.58 -1.45 16.54
C GLN A 79 13.37 -2.06 17.93
N LYS A 80 12.18 -1.85 18.50
CA LYS A 80 11.68 -2.49 19.72
C LYS A 80 10.50 -3.40 19.38
N LYS A 81 10.16 -4.34 20.28
CA LYS A 81 9.00 -5.25 20.07
C LYS A 81 7.70 -4.51 19.72
N LYS A 82 7.42 -3.38 20.40
CA LYS A 82 6.21 -2.56 20.17
C LYS A 82 6.25 -1.77 18.83
N THR A 83 7.43 -1.44 18.31
CA THR A 83 7.63 -0.62 17.11
C THR A 83 8.03 -1.44 15.89
N LYS A 84 8.01 -2.78 15.99
CA LYS A 84 8.46 -3.68 14.91
C LYS A 84 7.72 -3.44 13.60
N ARG A 85 6.41 -3.24 13.64
CA ARG A 85 5.60 -2.94 12.44
C ARG A 85 5.98 -1.61 11.80
N LEU A 86 6.16 -0.57 12.61
CA LEU A 86 6.59 0.75 12.12
C LEU A 86 7.96 0.67 11.45
N TRP A 87 8.94 0.03 12.11
CA TRP A 87 10.29 -0.13 11.57
C TRP A 87 10.35 -0.98 10.30
N PHE A 88 9.43 -1.92 10.12
CA PHE A 88 9.31 -2.64 8.85
C PHE A 88 8.96 -1.69 7.69
N PHE A 89 7.96 -0.82 7.87
CA PHE A 89 7.56 0.11 6.82
C PHE A 89 8.60 1.22 6.57
N LEU A 90 9.20 1.75 7.64
CA LEU A 90 10.26 2.76 7.51
C LEU A 90 11.49 2.21 6.78
N ASP A 91 11.88 1.02 7.10
CA ASP A 91 12.97 0.29 6.46
C ASP A 91 12.74 0.15 4.95
N GLN A 92 11.59 -0.36 4.55
CA GLN A 92 11.24 -0.48 3.14
C GLN A 92 11.16 0.89 2.44
N LEU A 93 10.59 1.89 3.09
CA LEU A 93 10.52 3.25 2.56
C LEU A 93 11.93 3.83 2.32
N PHE A 94 12.85 3.70 3.28
CA PHE A 94 14.21 4.21 3.13
C PHE A 94 14.99 3.47 2.03
N HIS A 95 14.82 2.16 1.89
CA HIS A 95 15.42 1.41 0.76
C HIS A 95 14.92 1.92 -0.59
N ILE A 96 13.59 2.12 -0.72
CA ILE A 96 12.99 2.68 -1.93
C ILE A 96 13.53 4.09 -2.23
N ILE A 97 13.58 4.96 -1.23
CA ILE A 97 14.14 6.32 -1.39
C ILE A 97 15.60 6.25 -1.88
N MET A 98 16.42 5.38 -1.29
CA MET A 98 17.83 5.25 -1.68
C MET A 98 18.02 4.67 -3.08
N ILE A 99 17.11 3.81 -3.55
CA ILE A 99 17.09 3.35 -4.94
C ILE A 99 16.84 4.52 -5.89
N PHE A 100 15.85 5.38 -5.60
CA PHE A 100 15.58 6.58 -6.39
C PHE A 100 16.76 7.55 -6.35
N VAL A 101 17.30 7.82 -5.17
CA VAL A 101 18.47 8.70 -5.00
C VAL A 101 19.66 8.18 -5.82
N ALA A 102 19.99 6.91 -5.73
CA ALA A 102 21.08 6.33 -6.52
C ALA A 102 20.79 6.40 -8.02
N TYR A 103 19.55 6.13 -8.45
CA TYR A 103 19.16 6.23 -9.85
C TYR A 103 19.37 7.65 -10.37
N PHE A 104 18.85 8.69 -9.71
CA PHE A 104 18.95 10.07 -10.18
C PHE A 104 20.34 10.69 -10.04
N LEU A 105 21.14 10.26 -9.07
CA LEU A 105 22.52 10.75 -8.91
C LEU A 105 23.48 10.24 -9.99
N PHE A 106 23.26 9.05 -10.51
CA PHE A 106 24.19 8.39 -11.41
C PHE A 106 23.63 8.17 -12.83
N THR A 107 22.47 8.76 -13.14
CA THR A 107 21.94 8.78 -14.50
C THR A 107 21.62 10.23 -14.88
N ASP A 108 21.68 10.52 -16.17
CA ASP A 108 21.33 11.86 -16.70
C ASP A 108 19.80 12.14 -16.65
N ASN A 109 19.03 11.26 -16.02
CA ASN A 109 17.60 11.45 -15.83
C ASN A 109 17.37 12.45 -14.70
N SER A 110 17.13 13.70 -15.03
CA SER A 110 16.65 14.71 -14.06
C SER A 110 15.20 14.41 -13.68
N LEU A 111 14.89 14.49 -12.39
CA LEU A 111 13.53 14.67 -11.92
C LEU A 111 13.10 16.09 -12.29
N GLU A 112 12.42 16.24 -13.42
CA GLU A 112 11.65 17.47 -13.62
C GLU A 112 10.46 17.43 -12.66
N VAL A 113 10.61 18.11 -11.54
CA VAL A 113 9.56 18.22 -10.50
C VAL A 113 8.25 18.74 -11.11
N SER A 114 8.34 19.57 -12.15
CA SER A 114 7.21 20.03 -12.95
C SER A 114 6.37 18.90 -13.56
N THR A 115 6.99 17.79 -13.96
CA THR A 115 6.28 16.63 -14.53
C THR A 115 5.53 15.79 -13.48
N ILE A 116 5.91 15.92 -12.20
CA ILE A 116 5.25 15.24 -11.09
C ILE A 116 4.01 16.02 -10.65
N PHE A 117 4.09 17.36 -10.62
CA PHE A 117 3.01 18.26 -10.19
C PHE A 117 2.20 18.80 -11.37
N THR A 118 1.81 17.93 -12.30
CA THR A 118 0.83 18.28 -13.32
C THR A 118 -0.55 18.45 -12.69
N GLU A 119 -1.43 19.25 -13.32
CA GLU A 119 -2.82 19.43 -12.87
C GLU A 119 -3.52 18.10 -12.69
N THR A 120 -3.35 17.17 -13.63
CA THR A 120 -3.89 15.81 -13.58
C THR A 120 -3.39 15.02 -12.37
N ASN A 121 -2.09 15.06 -12.06
CA ASN A 121 -1.51 14.33 -10.94
C ASN A 121 -1.97 14.91 -9.59
N VAL A 122 -2.09 16.23 -9.48
CA VAL A 122 -2.62 16.91 -8.29
C VAL A 122 -4.09 16.58 -8.11
N LEU A 123 -4.88 16.60 -9.20
CA LEU A 123 -6.29 16.21 -9.17
C LEU A 123 -6.46 14.74 -8.76
N LEU A 124 -5.66 13.82 -9.33
CA LEU A 124 -5.65 12.41 -8.96
C LEU A 124 -5.40 12.22 -7.45
N LEU A 125 -4.36 12.86 -6.94
CA LEU A 125 -4.04 12.81 -5.50
C LEU A 125 -5.19 13.36 -4.64
N THR A 126 -5.80 14.45 -5.07
CA THR A 126 -6.94 15.07 -4.38
C THR A 126 -8.13 14.12 -4.33
N CYS A 127 -8.49 13.47 -5.45
CA CYS A 127 -9.57 12.49 -5.52
C CYS A 127 -9.28 11.27 -4.62
N VAL A 128 -8.06 10.73 -4.67
CA VAL A 128 -7.63 9.60 -3.82
C VAL A 128 -7.74 9.97 -2.33
N LEU A 129 -7.23 11.14 -1.92
CA LEU A 129 -7.32 11.59 -0.53
C LEU A 129 -8.77 11.82 -0.11
N PHE A 130 -9.60 12.42 -0.96
CA PHE A 130 -11.03 12.65 -0.71
C PHE A 130 -11.77 11.34 -0.43
N LEU A 131 -11.55 10.31 -1.24
CA LEU A 131 -12.19 8.99 -1.10
C LEU A 131 -11.76 8.20 0.15
N THR A 132 -10.72 8.61 0.86
CA THR A 132 -10.25 7.97 2.10
C THR A 132 -10.99 8.53 3.34
N GLN A 133 -10.30 9.36 4.13
CA GLN A 133 -10.81 9.88 5.40
C GLN A 133 -12.02 10.84 5.23
N PRO A 134 -12.02 11.81 4.32
CA PRO A 134 -13.14 12.74 4.19
C PRO A 134 -14.46 12.02 3.95
N VAL A 135 -14.52 11.12 2.95
CA VAL A 135 -15.74 10.35 2.67
C VAL A 135 -16.10 9.43 3.84
N SER A 136 -15.12 8.86 4.55
CA SER A 136 -15.40 8.04 5.74
C SER A 136 -16.07 8.86 6.86
N ILE A 137 -15.67 10.13 7.06
CA ILE A 137 -16.30 11.04 8.02
C ILE A 137 -17.71 11.41 7.56
N ILE A 138 -17.89 11.72 6.27
CA ILE A 138 -19.23 11.99 5.68
C ILE A 138 -20.15 10.80 5.91
N MET A 139 -19.68 9.58 5.60
CA MET A 139 -20.44 8.35 5.83
C MET A 139 -20.83 8.17 7.30
N MET A 140 -19.88 8.31 8.22
CA MET A 140 -20.16 8.24 9.65
C MET A 140 -21.22 9.27 10.08
N THR A 141 -21.16 10.48 9.54
CA THR A 141 -22.11 11.55 9.84
C THR A 141 -23.52 11.22 9.32
N ILE A 142 -23.63 10.75 8.07
CA ILE A 142 -24.92 10.33 7.49
C ILE A 142 -25.53 9.20 8.32
N PHE A 143 -24.69 8.22 8.72
CA PHE A 143 -25.13 7.03 9.43
C PHE A 143 -25.30 7.21 10.94
N SER A 144 -24.85 8.32 11.52
CA SER A 144 -25.04 8.63 12.95
C SER A 144 -26.52 8.69 13.36
N LYS A 145 -27.41 8.88 12.40
CA LYS A 145 -28.88 8.87 12.61
C LYS A 145 -29.41 7.48 13.01
N TRP A 146 -28.73 6.40 12.62
CA TRP A 146 -29.16 5.04 12.91
C TRP A 146 -28.30 4.41 14.03
N ASN A 147 -28.93 4.09 15.15
CA ASN A 147 -28.24 3.43 16.27
C ASN A 147 -28.15 1.92 16.03
N ILE A 148 -26.99 1.45 15.55
CA ILE A 148 -26.75 0.05 15.19
C ILE A 148 -26.05 -0.74 16.29
N GLU A 149 -25.45 -0.08 17.28
CA GLU A 149 -24.75 -0.76 18.38
C GLU A 149 -25.61 -1.84 19.03
N LYS A 150 -26.93 -1.60 19.14
CA LYS A 150 -27.87 -2.59 19.68
C LYS A 150 -28.10 -3.81 18.79
N LEU A 151 -27.74 -3.74 17.49
CA LEU A 151 -27.92 -4.81 16.53
C LEU A 151 -26.66 -5.67 16.34
N THR A 152 -25.50 -5.17 16.80
CA THR A 152 -24.19 -5.82 16.65
C THR A 152 -23.63 -6.36 17.98
N THR A 153 -24.37 -6.27 19.06
CA THR A 153 -23.97 -6.83 20.37
C THR A 153 -23.80 -8.34 20.25
N GLY A 154 -22.56 -8.80 20.43
CA GLY A 154 -22.18 -10.23 20.38
C GLY A 154 -21.33 -10.65 19.17
N ASN A 155 -21.16 -9.80 18.17
CA ASN A 155 -20.28 -10.09 17.04
C ASN A 155 -18.90 -9.44 17.25
N GLU A 156 -17.88 -10.24 17.52
CA GLU A 156 -16.48 -9.81 17.55
C GLU A 156 -16.04 -9.46 16.14
N SER A 157 -16.01 -8.18 15.79
CA SER A 157 -15.42 -7.69 14.55
C SER A 157 -14.10 -7.00 14.83
N LEU A 158 -13.20 -6.98 13.82
CA LEU A 158 -11.96 -6.21 13.92
C LEU A 158 -12.30 -4.72 14.10
N LYS A 159 -11.61 -4.06 15.04
CA LYS A 159 -11.78 -2.62 15.26
C LYS A 159 -11.59 -1.84 13.97
N ASP A 160 -12.52 -0.95 13.67
CA ASP A 160 -12.51 -0.09 12.47
C ASP A 160 -12.55 -0.83 11.10
N ALA A 161 -12.83 -2.14 11.07
CA ALA A 161 -12.82 -2.93 9.84
C ALA A 161 -13.72 -2.35 8.75
N GLY A 162 -14.95 -1.95 9.10
CA GLY A 162 -15.90 -1.37 8.15
C GLY A 162 -15.38 -0.08 7.50
N ARG A 163 -14.64 0.75 8.25
CA ARG A 163 -14.02 1.97 7.71
C ARG A 163 -12.94 1.64 6.68
N TYR A 164 -12.04 0.70 7.01
CA TYR A 164 -10.97 0.29 6.10
C TYR A 164 -11.51 -0.38 4.85
N ILE A 165 -12.49 -1.30 5.00
CA ILE A 165 -13.15 -1.96 3.87
C ILE A 165 -13.78 -0.91 2.96
N GLY A 166 -14.53 0.05 3.51
CA GLY A 166 -15.18 1.10 2.74
C GLY A 166 -14.18 2.01 2.01
N MET A 167 -13.03 2.33 2.60
CA MET A 167 -11.96 3.09 1.91
C MET A 167 -11.39 2.30 0.73
N LEU A 168 -11.04 1.03 0.94
CA LEU A 168 -10.48 0.18 -0.11
C LEU A 168 -11.47 -0.02 -1.26
N GLU A 169 -12.73 -0.26 -0.97
CA GLU A 169 -13.77 -0.40 -1.99
C GLU A 169 -13.92 0.86 -2.84
N ARG A 170 -13.96 2.04 -2.24
CA ARG A 170 -14.04 3.32 -2.97
C ARG A 170 -12.83 3.56 -3.85
N LEU A 171 -11.63 3.25 -3.36
CA LEU A 171 -10.40 3.37 -4.15
C LEU A 171 -10.40 2.40 -5.33
N LEU A 172 -10.86 1.15 -5.14
CA LEU A 172 -10.99 0.17 -6.23
C LEU A 172 -12.00 0.63 -7.28
N VAL A 173 -13.19 1.10 -6.86
CA VAL A 173 -14.19 1.64 -7.78
C VAL A 173 -13.65 2.81 -8.58
N PHE A 174 -12.96 3.75 -7.91
CA PHE A 174 -12.32 4.89 -8.57
C PHE A 174 -11.28 4.45 -9.60
N ILE A 175 -10.38 3.52 -9.23
CA ILE A 175 -9.36 2.97 -10.15
C ILE A 175 -10.02 2.31 -11.36
N PHE A 176 -11.06 1.49 -11.16
CA PHE A 176 -11.76 0.83 -12.26
C PHE A 176 -12.38 1.83 -13.23
N ILE A 177 -12.96 2.92 -12.73
CA ILE A 177 -13.57 3.96 -13.58
C ILE A 177 -12.52 4.70 -14.39
N ILE A 178 -11.44 5.18 -13.76
CA ILE A 178 -10.38 5.92 -14.48
C ILE A 178 -9.57 5.03 -15.44
N SER A 179 -9.67 3.69 -15.26
CA SER A 179 -9.07 2.70 -16.16
C SER A 179 -10.05 2.12 -17.19
N ASP A 180 -11.27 2.70 -17.29
CA ASP A 180 -12.35 2.28 -18.20
C ASP A 180 -12.81 0.82 -18.02
N HIS A 181 -12.80 0.31 -16.79
CA HIS A 181 -13.26 -1.04 -16.43
C HIS A 181 -14.60 -1.01 -15.67
N TRP A 182 -15.66 -0.59 -16.33
CA TRP A 182 -17.00 -0.48 -15.74
C TRP A 182 -17.59 -1.82 -15.32
N GLU A 183 -17.28 -2.88 -16.05
CA GLU A 183 -17.69 -4.24 -15.73
C GLU A 183 -17.12 -4.71 -14.36
N ALA A 184 -15.90 -4.28 -14.00
CA ALA A 184 -15.30 -4.58 -12.71
C ALA A 184 -16.02 -3.89 -11.54
N VAL A 185 -16.55 -2.68 -11.76
CA VAL A 185 -17.42 -1.99 -10.78
C VAL A 185 -18.70 -2.78 -10.55
N GLY A 186 -19.37 -3.22 -11.63
CA GLY A 186 -20.56 -4.05 -11.55
C GLY A 186 -20.31 -5.38 -10.84
N PHE A 187 -19.19 -6.03 -11.14
CA PHE A 187 -18.76 -7.25 -10.47
C PHE A 187 -18.52 -7.03 -8.96
N LEU A 188 -17.86 -5.95 -8.56
CA LEU A 188 -17.58 -5.65 -7.15
C LEU A 188 -18.88 -5.42 -6.35
N ILE A 189 -19.86 -4.70 -6.94
CA ILE A 189 -21.19 -4.49 -6.35
C ILE A 189 -21.91 -5.82 -6.17
N THR A 190 -21.88 -6.66 -7.21
CA THR A 190 -22.54 -7.97 -7.20
C THR A 190 -21.90 -8.91 -6.18
N ALA A 191 -20.57 -9.02 -6.18
CA ALA A 191 -19.84 -9.85 -5.23
C ALA A 191 -20.16 -9.46 -3.78
N LYS A 192 -20.14 -8.15 -3.47
CA LYS A 192 -20.49 -7.65 -2.15
C LYS A 192 -21.94 -7.99 -1.74
N SER A 193 -22.85 -7.98 -2.68
CA SER A 193 -24.25 -8.35 -2.45
C SER A 193 -24.39 -9.85 -2.18
N VAL A 194 -23.71 -10.69 -2.95
CA VAL A 194 -23.75 -12.17 -2.81
C VAL A 194 -23.21 -12.64 -1.45
N PHE A 195 -22.09 -12.09 -0.99
CA PHE A 195 -21.53 -12.44 0.33
C PHE A 195 -22.48 -12.16 1.50
N ARG A 196 -23.54 -11.38 1.29
CA ARG A 196 -24.54 -11.05 2.30
C ARG A 196 -25.77 -11.92 2.30
N PHE A 197 -26.05 -12.66 1.22
CA PHE A 197 -27.22 -13.55 1.20
C PHE A 197 -27.17 -14.63 2.30
N GLY A 198 -25.96 -14.98 2.78
CA GLY A 198 -25.77 -15.88 3.93
C GLY A 198 -26.37 -15.36 5.24
N ASP A 199 -26.38 -14.05 5.45
CA ASP A 199 -26.80 -13.41 6.71
C ASP A 199 -28.32 -13.14 6.75
N LEU A 200 -29.07 -13.32 5.66
CA LEU A 200 -30.47 -12.96 5.53
C LEU A 200 -31.45 -13.94 6.19
N LYS A 201 -31.00 -15.09 6.67
CA LYS A 201 -31.89 -16.14 7.16
C LYS A 201 -32.60 -15.84 8.49
N GLU A 202 -32.21 -14.79 9.23
CA GLU A 202 -32.86 -14.41 10.49
C GLU A 202 -33.47 -13.00 10.41
N SER A 203 -34.72 -12.86 10.84
CA SER A 203 -35.47 -11.58 10.80
C SER A 203 -34.82 -10.43 11.60
N LYS A 204 -33.97 -10.71 12.56
CA LYS A 204 -33.17 -9.71 13.28
C LYS A 204 -32.13 -9.01 12.43
N HIS A 205 -31.74 -9.60 11.28
CA HIS A 205 -30.69 -9.07 10.41
C HIS A 205 -31.19 -8.10 9.32
N ARG A 206 -32.51 -8.00 9.09
CA ARG A 206 -33.07 -7.15 8.04
C ARG A 206 -32.62 -5.68 8.15
N LYS A 207 -32.72 -5.07 9.34
CA LYS A 207 -32.28 -3.67 9.56
C LYS A 207 -30.78 -3.49 9.33
N LEU A 208 -29.97 -4.46 9.71
CA LEU A 208 -28.54 -4.44 9.48
C LEU A 208 -28.22 -4.54 7.98
N THR A 209 -28.93 -5.41 7.26
CA THR A 209 -28.80 -5.56 5.80
C THR A 209 -29.18 -4.29 5.07
N GLU A 210 -30.33 -3.68 5.41
CA GLU A 210 -30.77 -2.41 4.84
C GLU A 210 -29.73 -1.30 5.06
N TYR A 211 -29.24 -1.16 6.29
CA TYR A 211 -28.18 -0.20 6.64
C TYR A 211 -26.92 -0.37 5.77
N ILE A 212 -26.44 -1.60 5.62
CA ILE A 212 -25.21 -1.85 4.88
C ILE A 212 -25.44 -1.71 3.37
N LEU A 213 -26.62 -2.07 2.83
CA LEU A 213 -26.95 -1.83 1.43
C LEU A 213 -26.97 -0.33 1.12
N ILE A 214 -27.68 0.46 1.94
CA ILE A 214 -27.71 1.92 1.78
C ILE A 214 -26.29 2.48 1.86
N GLY A 215 -25.49 2.02 2.85
CA GLY A 215 -24.10 2.44 3.00
C GLY A 215 -23.23 2.11 1.80
N THR A 216 -23.40 0.93 1.23
CA THR A 216 -22.67 0.52 0.03
C THR A 216 -23.05 1.38 -1.17
N LEU A 217 -24.34 1.57 -1.42
CA LEU A 217 -24.83 2.35 -2.57
C LEU A 217 -24.37 3.81 -2.49
N ILE A 218 -24.47 4.45 -1.34
CA ILE A 218 -23.97 5.82 -1.14
C ILE A 218 -22.44 5.87 -1.32
N SER A 219 -21.71 4.96 -0.70
CA SER A 219 -20.25 4.91 -0.77
C SER A 219 -19.74 4.73 -2.21
N PHE A 220 -20.36 3.80 -2.94
CA PHE A 220 -20.01 3.53 -4.35
C PHE A 220 -20.45 4.68 -5.25
N GLY A 221 -21.64 5.25 -5.01
CA GLY A 221 -22.12 6.44 -5.73
C GLY A 221 -21.15 7.62 -5.62
N ILE A 222 -20.62 7.89 -4.43
CA ILE A 222 -19.61 8.94 -4.24
C ILE A 222 -18.33 8.60 -5.01
N ALA A 223 -17.88 7.35 -4.99
CA ALA A 223 -16.66 6.94 -5.72
C ALA A 223 -16.86 7.06 -7.25
N ILE A 224 -18.03 6.65 -7.76
CA ILE A 224 -18.38 6.77 -9.18
C ILE A 224 -18.42 8.25 -9.59
N LEU A 225 -19.11 9.10 -8.84
CA LEU A 225 -19.18 10.53 -9.14
C LEU A 225 -17.79 11.18 -9.11
N THR A 226 -16.94 10.78 -8.17
CA THR A 226 -15.56 11.28 -8.10
C THR A 226 -14.74 10.83 -9.32
N GLY A 227 -14.90 9.58 -9.76
CA GLY A 227 -14.25 9.06 -10.96
C GLY A 227 -14.70 9.77 -12.24
N LEU A 228 -16.01 9.98 -12.40
CA LEU A 228 -16.58 10.73 -13.52
C LEU A 228 -16.11 12.19 -13.53
N LEU A 229 -16.04 12.83 -12.35
CA LEU A 229 -15.53 14.19 -12.24
C LEU A 229 -14.04 14.24 -12.62
N PHE A 230 -13.25 13.27 -12.20
CA PHE A 230 -11.84 13.18 -12.60
C PHE A 230 -11.71 13.08 -14.13
N LEU A 231 -12.44 12.14 -14.76
CA LEU A 231 -12.41 11.96 -16.23
C LEU A 231 -12.95 13.19 -17.01
N TYR A 232 -13.86 13.95 -16.42
CA TYR A 232 -14.38 15.18 -17.04
C TYR A 232 -13.39 16.35 -17.00
N LEU A 233 -12.51 16.39 -15.97
CA LEU A 233 -11.55 17.47 -15.75
C LEU A 233 -10.17 17.18 -16.37
N THR A 234 -9.91 15.95 -16.84
CA THR A 234 -8.64 15.53 -17.48
C THR A 234 -8.81 15.23 -18.94
#